data_852e1df06db8b737700ae82bbb5b85a3
#
_entry.id   852e1df06db8b737700ae82bbb5b85a3
#
_cell.length_a   1.000
_cell.length_b   1.000
_cell.length_c   1.000
_cell.angle_alpha   90.00
_cell.angle_beta   90.00
_cell.angle_gamma   90.00
#
_symmetry.space_group_name_H-M   'P 1'
#
loop_
_entity.id
_entity.type
_entity.pdbx_description
1 polymer ?
#
loop_
_entity_poly.entity_id
_entity_poly.type
_entity_poly.pdbx_seq_one_letter_code
_entity_poly.pdbx_strand_id
1 'polypeptide(L)'
;MSAVVEQTTPETTASDIGNSNKVETPFQRFLAGFFASKVAIGAFIVLVILILIALFASLISPTDPYDLAKVSVLDSKLPPGAESMDGVKFLLGTDGAGRDLVSAMIYGLRISLSVGVMSGLVAMIIGAAVGLVAAYFGGRTENIIMRIVDIQLSFPAILVALILLAVLGKGVDKIIIALIIVQWAYYARTVRGSALVERNKEYIEAATCLAIGHRRILFRHMLPNC
;
A
#
# COMPACT_ATOMS: atom_id res chain seq x y z
N MET A 1 -30.74 5.58 71.37
CA MET A 1 -31.65 5.63 70.21
C MET A 1 -30.77 5.46 68.98
N SER A 2 -30.61 4.22 68.53
CA SER A 2 -29.79 3.85 67.38
C SER A 2 -30.71 3.66 66.17
N ALA A 3 -30.57 4.48 65.15
CA ALA A 3 -31.31 4.30 63.90
C ALA A 3 -30.51 3.33 63.03
N VAL A 4 -31.09 2.20 62.74
CA VAL A 4 -30.61 1.19 61.77
C VAL A 4 -30.97 1.71 60.38
N VAL A 5 -29.96 2.02 59.57
CA VAL A 5 -30.13 2.31 58.16
C VAL A 5 -30.14 0.98 57.40
N GLU A 6 -31.34 0.63 56.96
CA GLU A 6 -31.61 -0.52 56.08
C GLU A 6 -31.08 -0.24 54.67
N GLN A 7 -29.94 -0.86 54.31
CA GLN A 7 -29.41 -0.83 52.96
C GLN A 7 -30.23 -1.77 52.09
N THR A 8 -31.12 -1.20 51.28
CA THR A 8 -31.76 -1.89 50.16
C THR A 8 -30.75 -2.11 49.06
N THR A 9 -30.26 -3.34 48.92
CA THR A 9 -29.54 -3.84 47.74
C THR A 9 -30.52 -3.89 46.56
N PRO A 10 -30.21 -3.30 45.37
CA PRO A 10 -31.06 -3.50 44.22
C PRO A 10 -30.88 -4.94 43.71
N GLU A 11 -31.99 -5.68 43.72
CA GLU A 11 -32.12 -6.97 43.03
C GLU A 11 -31.81 -6.77 41.53
N THR A 12 -30.64 -7.20 41.12
CA THR A 12 -30.30 -7.33 39.71
C THR A 12 -31.12 -8.48 39.15
N THR A 13 -32.18 -8.15 38.42
CA THR A 13 -33.06 -9.09 37.74
C THR A 13 -32.27 -9.96 36.78
N ALA A 14 -32.40 -11.26 36.91
CA ALA A 14 -31.74 -12.31 36.12
C ALA A 14 -32.09 -12.28 34.61
N SER A 15 -32.83 -11.28 34.14
CA SER A 15 -33.21 -11.08 32.74
C SER A 15 -32.15 -10.39 31.86
N ASP A 16 -31.10 -9.79 32.48
CA ASP A 16 -30.06 -9.08 31.72
C ASP A 16 -28.83 -9.93 31.32
N ILE A 17 -28.80 -11.21 31.74
CA ILE A 17 -27.69 -12.13 31.44
C ILE A 17 -27.85 -12.80 30.03
N GLY A 18 -28.97 -12.57 29.35
CA GLY A 18 -29.34 -13.27 28.12
C GLY A 18 -28.82 -12.64 26.81
N ASN A 19 -28.19 -11.48 26.85
CA ASN A 19 -27.61 -10.89 25.65
C ASN A 19 -26.14 -11.30 25.54
N SER A 20 -25.91 -12.53 25.04
CA SER A 20 -24.58 -13.04 24.74
C SER A 20 -23.91 -12.02 23.80
N ASN A 21 -22.98 -11.23 24.34
CA ASN A 21 -22.02 -10.46 23.58
C ASN A 21 -21.31 -11.43 22.62
N LYS A 22 -21.82 -11.56 21.39
CA LYS A 22 -21.08 -12.18 20.31
C LYS A 22 -19.76 -11.42 20.24
N VAL A 23 -18.69 -12.06 20.65
CA VAL A 23 -17.34 -11.51 20.54
C VAL A 23 -17.11 -11.29 19.07
N GLU A 24 -17.30 -10.03 18.64
CA GLU A 24 -17.09 -9.64 17.25
C GLU A 24 -15.64 -9.91 16.89
N THR A 25 -15.44 -10.65 15.82
CA THR A 25 -14.09 -10.89 15.31
C THR A 25 -13.46 -9.56 14.89
N PRO A 26 -12.12 -9.41 14.96
CA PRO A 26 -11.43 -8.18 14.52
C PRO A 26 -11.83 -7.74 13.11
N PHE A 27 -12.09 -8.70 12.23
CA PHE A 27 -12.55 -8.46 10.85
C PHE A 27 -13.98 -7.89 10.79
N GLN A 28 -14.88 -8.37 11.64
CA GLN A 28 -16.24 -7.84 11.72
C GLN A 28 -16.26 -6.39 12.24
N ARG A 29 -15.42 -6.07 13.24
CA ARG A 29 -15.25 -4.69 13.73
C ARG A 29 -14.68 -3.77 12.66
N PHE A 30 -13.70 -4.24 11.90
CA PHE A 30 -13.14 -3.50 10.78
C PHE A 30 -14.21 -3.20 9.71
N LEU A 31 -14.98 -4.22 9.28
CA LEU A 31 -16.06 -4.05 8.32
C LEU A 31 -17.15 -3.10 8.83
N ALA A 32 -17.57 -3.27 10.09
CA ALA A 32 -18.58 -2.40 10.69
C ALA A 32 -18.10 -0.93 10.72
N GLY A 33 -16.86 -0.67 11.12
CA GLY A 33 -16.25 0.65 11.10
C GLY A 33 -16.10 1.23 9.70
N PHE A 34 -15.73 0.40 8.73
CA PHE A 34 -15.60 0.80 7.32
C PHE A 34 -16.95 1.21 6.73
N PHE A 35 -18.00 0.40 6.90
CA PHE A 35 -19.34 0.70 6.39
C PHE A 35 -20.07 1.81 7.15
N ALA A 36 -19.65 2.12 8.38
CA ALA A 36 -20.16 3.28 9.11
C ALA A 36 -19.68 4.62 8.51
N SER A 37 -18.55 4.63 7.81
CA SER A 37 -17.99 5.84 7.21
C SER A 37 -18.39 6.00 5.74
N LYS A 38 -19.29 6.93 5.45
CA LYS A 38 -19.70 7.25 4.07
C LYS A 38 -18.53 7.71 3.20
N VAL A 39 -17.55 8.40 3.79
CA VAL A 39 -16.33 8.85 3.10
C VAL A 39 -15.46 7.66 2.70
N ALA A 40 -15.30 6.67 3.59
CA ALA A 40 -14.53 5.45 3.29
C ALA A 40 -15.16 4.65 2.15
N ILE A 41 -16.49 4.52 2.15
CA ILE A 41 -17.23 3.86 1.06
C ILE A 41 -17.03 4.61 -0.26
N GLY A 42 -17.18 5.95 -0.25
CA GLY A 42 -16.97 6.77 -1.45
C GLY A 42 -15.56 6.65 -2.00
N ALA A 43 -14.55 6.73 -1.14
CA ALA A 43 -13.15 6.54 -1.53
C ALA A 43 -12.89 5.15 -2.11
N PHE A 44 -13.47 4.11 -1.51
CA PHE A 44 -13.34 2.73 -2.00
C PHE A 44 -13.98 2.55 -3.38
N ILE A 45 -15.16 3.12 -3.60
CA ILE A 45 -15.84 3.08 -4.91
C ILE A 45 -14.95 3.75 -5.97
N VAL A 46 -14.41 4.94 -5.68
CA VAL A 46 -13.50 5.65 -6.61
C VAL A 46 -12.27 4.80 -6.91
N LEU A 47 -11.66 4.19 -5.89
CA LEU A 47 -10.49 3.30 -6.06
C LEU A 47 -10.83 2.11 -6.97
N VAL A 48 -11.97 1.46 -6.75
CA VAL A 48 -12.41 0.31 -7.56
C VAL A 48 -12.64 0.75 -9.02
N ILE A 49 -13.28 1.90 -9.24
CA ILE A 49 -13.48 2.46 -10.58
C ILE A 49 -12.15 2.70 -11.28
N LEU A 50 -11.17 3.32 -10.61
CA LEU A 50 -9.84 3.56 -11.18
C LEU A 50 -9.12 2.25 -11.54
N ILE A 51 -9.20 1.23 -10.68
CA ILE A 51 -8.63 -0.09 -10.96
C ILE A 51 -9.33 -0.74 -12.17
N LEU A 52 -10.65 -0.67 -12.24
CA LEU A 52 -11.39 -1.22 -13.38
C LEU A 52 -11.05 -0.51 -14.69
N ILE A 53 -10.96 0.83 -14.69
CA ILE A 53 -10.52 1.61 -15.86
C ILE A 53 -9.11 1.16 -16.29
N ALA A 54 -8.20 0.98 -15.36
CA ALA A 54 -6.84 0.53 -15.68
C ALA A 54 -6.79 -0.90 -16.22
N LEU A 55 -7.58 -1.83 -15.67
CA LEU A 55 -7.65 -3.22 -16.11
C LEU A 55 -8.25 -3.32 -17.52
N PHE A 56 -9.34 -2.60 -17.76
CA PHE A 56 -10.07 -2.60 -19.03
C PHE A 56 -9.61 -1.51 -19.98
N ALA A 57 -8.41 -0.94 -19.79
CA ALA A 57 -7.86 0.15 -20.60
C ALA A 57 -7.93 -0.14 -22.10
N SER A 58 -7.59 -1.34 -22.53
CA SER A 58 -7.62 -1.75 -23.95
C SER A 58 -9.02 -1.87 -24.55
N LEU A 59 -10.07 -1.99 -23.71
CA LEU A 59 -11.47 -2.07 -24.15
C LEU A 59 -12.16 -0.69 -24.13
N ILE A 60 -11.77 0.15 -23.18
CA ILE A 60 -12.39 1.47 -22.95
C ILE A 60 -11.74 2.54 -23.82
N SER A 61 -10.44 2.39 -24.10
CA SER A 61 -9.66 3.37 -24.86
C SER A 61 -10.06 3.37 -26.34
N PRO A 62 -10.37 4.53 -26.93
CA PRO A 62 -10.67 4.65 -28.36
C PRO A 62 -9.51 4.23 -29.25
N THR A 63 -8.27 4.54 -28.85
CA THR A 63 -7.05 4.23 -29.60
C THR A 63 -5.99 3.66 -28.66
N ASP A 64 -5.00 2.96 -29.22
CA ASP A 64 -3.80 2.56 -28.49
C ASP A 64 -2.72 3.64 -28.66
N PRO A 65 -2.40 4.43 -27.62
CA PRO A 65 -1.44 5.53 -27.71
C PRO A 65 0.02 5.07 -27.87
N TYR A 66 0.29 3.77 -27.73
CA TYR A 66 1.61 3.17 -27.87
C TYR A 66 1.79 2.43 -29.20
N ASP A 67 0.73 2.24 -29.97
CA ASP A 67 0.80 1.68 -31.31
C ASP A 67 1.12 2.78 -32.32
N LEU A 68 2.40 2.91 -32.65
CA LEU A 68 2.89 3.93 -33.59
C LEU A 68 2.27 3.83 -35.00
N ALA A 69 1.70 2.68 -35.35
CA ALA A 69 1.02 2.52 -36.65
C ALA A 69 -0.36 3.20 -36.67
N LYS A 70 -0.95 3.43 -35.52
CA LYS A 70 -2.28 4.08 -35.34
C LYS A 70 -2.19 5.55 -34.92
N VAL A 71 -1.00 6.04 -34.62
CA VAL A 71 -0.77 7.43 -34.23
C VAL A 71 -0.31 8.22 -35.43
N SER A 72 -1.13 9.20 -35.87
CA SER A 72 -0.80 10.09 -36.97
C SER A 72 -0.26 11.42 -36.47
N VAL A 73 0.95 11.79 -36.92
CA VAL A 73 1.54 13.09 -36.59
C VAL A 73 0.73 14.24 -37.19
N LEU A 74 -0.07 13.97 -38.24
CA LEU A 74 -0.97 14.95 -38.86
C LEU A 74 -2.10 15.38 -37.92
N ASP A 75 -2.46 14.51 -36.95
CA ASP A 75 -3.45 14.79 -35.92
C ASP A 75 -2.85 15.48 -34.67
N SER A 76 -1.64 16.03 -34.79
CA SER A 76 -0.95 16.72 -33.69
C SER A 76 -1.71 17.97 -33.24
N LYS A 77 -1.88 18.12 -31.90
CA LYS A 77 -2.48 19.28 -31.22
C LYS A 77 -3.90 19.64 -31.71
N LEU A 78 -4.69 18.65 -32.05
CA LEU A 78 -6.10 18.85 -32.36
C LEU A 78 -6.87 19.29 -31.07
N PRO A 79 -7.83 20.23 -31.23
CA PRO A 79 -8.64 20.68 -30.10
C PRO A 79 -9.63 19.61 -29.61
N PRO A 80 -10.18 19.75 -28.40
CA PRO A 80 -11.23 18.86 -27.89
C PRO A 80 -12.41 18.78 -28.87
N GLY A 81 -12.89 17.54 -29.11
CA GLY A 81 -14.00 17.26 -30.00
C GLY A 81 -13.66 17.21 -31.51
N ALA A 82 -12.39 17.42 -31.88
CA ALA A 82 -11.96 17.27 -33.29
C ALA A 82 -11.99 15.81 -33.73
N GLU A 83 -12.12 15.62 -35.05
CA GLU A 83 -12.08 14.29 -35.67
C GLU A 83 -10.74 14.11 -36.39
N SER A 84 -10.16 12.89 -36.27
CA SER A 84 -9.01 12.47 -37.09
C SER A 84 -9.38 12.38 -38.56
N MET A 85 -8.37 12.39 -39.45
CA MET A 85 -8.55 12.03 -40.85
C MET A 85 -9.15 10.63 -41.05
N ASP A 86 -8.97 9.72 -40.07
CA ASP A 86 -9.54 8.38 -40.07
C ASP A 86 -10.94 8.30 -39.44
N GLY A 87 -11.57 9.44 -39.11
CA GLY A 87 -12.92 9.53 -38.54
C GLY A 87 -13.02 9.21 -37.07
N VAL A 88 -11.90 9.12 -36.32
CA VAL A 88 -11.89 8.93 -34.88
C VAL A 88 -12.10 10.28 -34.21
N LYS A 89 -13.08 10.35 -33.28
CA LYS A 89 -13.39 11.57 -32.54
C LYS A 89 -12.60 11.63 -31.24
N PHE A 90 -11.78 12.66 -31.09
CA PHE A 90 -10.97 12.89 -29.88
C PHE A 90 -11.71 13.77 -28.87
N LEU A 91 -12.15 13.17 -27.76
CA LEU A 91 -12.95 13.86 -26.73
C LEU A 91 -12.19 15.03 -26.08
N LEU A 92 -10.94 14.85 -25.73
CA LEU A 92 -10.06 15.87 -25.15
C LEU A 92 -8.99 16.39 -26.11
N GLY A 93 -9.07 15.99 -27.41
CA GLY A 93 -8.08 16.34 -28.39
C GLY A 93 -6.84 15.44 -28.31
N THR A 94 -5.76 15.89 -28.99
CA THR A 94 -4.51 15.13 -29.13
C THR A 94 -3.32 15.86 -28.55
N ASP A 95 -2.27 15.11 -28.23
CA ASP A 95 -0.98 15.66 -27.78
C ASP A 95 -0.09 16.11 -28.96
N GLY A 96 1.14 16.56 -28.64
CA GLY A 96 2.11 16.98 -29.66
C GLY A 96 2.60 15.86 -30.56
N ALA A 97 2.35 14.60 -30.25
CA ALA A 97 2.68 13.44 -31.06
C ALA A 97 1.47 12.88 -31.84
N GLY A 98 0.28 13.51 -31.72
CA GLY A 98 -0.96 13.05 -32.36
C GLY A 98 -1.70 11.94 -31.61
N ARG A 99 -1.34 11.66 -30.35
CA ARG A 99 -2.00 10.65 -29.54
C ARG A 99 -3.25 11.20 -28.87
N ASP A 100 -4.32 10.42 -28.84
CA ASP A 100 -5.53 10.75 -28.09
C ASP A 100 -5.24 10.93 -26.59
N LEU A 101 -5.59 12.09 -26.05
CA LEU A 101 -5.34 12.41 -24.64
C LEU A 101 -6.10 11.51 -23.69
N VAL A 102 -7.35 11.11 -24.00
CA VAL A 102 -8.15 10.20 -23.14
C VAL A 102 -7.49 8.84 -23.10
N SER A 103 -7.10 8.30 -24.24
CA SER A 103 -6.38 7.02 -24.34
C SER A 103 -5.06 7.06 -23.58
N ALA A 104 -4.28 8.14 -23.76
CA ALA A 104 -3.02 8.32 -23.05
C ALA A 104 -3.19 8.38 -21.53
N MET A 105 -4.26 9.01 -21.03
CA MET A 105 -4.58 9.05 -19.59
C MET A 105 -4.97 7.69 -19.04
N ILE A 106 -5.80 6.92 -19.76
CA ILE A 106 -6.25 5.59 -19.33
C ILE A 106 -5.06 4.60 -19.28
N TYR A 107 -4.24 4.57 -20.32
CA TYR A 107 -3.03 3.75 -20.34
C TYR A 107 -1.97 4.23 -19.34
N GLY A 108 -1.83 5.55 -19.15
CA GLY A 108 -0.98 6.14 -18.12
C GLY A 108 -1.39 5.71 -16.73
N LEU A 109 -2.70 5.66 -16.43
CA LEU A 109 -3.24 5.15 -15.18
C LEU A 109 -2.86 3.68 -14.95
N ARG A 110 -3.00 2.83 -15.96
CA ARG A 110 -2.60 1.42 -15.93
C ARG A 110 -1.11 1.26 -15.60
N ILE A 111 -0.25 2.02 -16.26
CA ILE A 111 1.20 1.99 -16.02
C ILE A 111 1.52 2.47 -14.61
N SER A 112 0.93 3.59 -14.17
CA SER A 112 1.16 4.16 -12.84
C SER A 112 0.74 3.20 -11.72
N LEU A 113 -0.43 2.56 -11.83
CA LEU A 113 -0.90 1.57 -10.88
C LEU A 113 0.00 0.33 -10.87
N SER A 114 0.38 -0.18 -12.03
CA SER A 114 1.27 -1.34 -12.14
C SER A 114 2.63 -1.06 -11.51
N VAL A 115 3.24 0.08 -11.83
CA VAL A 115 4.53 0.50 -11.26
C VAL A 115 4.43 0.68 -9.75
N GLY A 116 3.39 1.37 -9.27
CA GLY A 116 3.20 1.63 -7.84
C GLY A 116 2.99 0.36 -7.04
N VAL A 117 2.11 -0.53 -7.50
CA VAL A 117 1.80 -1.80 -6.81
C VAL A 117 3.02 -2.73 -6.82
N MET A 118 3.66 -2.92 -7.99
CA MET A 118 4.81 -3.82 -8.09
C MET A 118 5.99 -3.34 -7.27
N SER A 119 6.37 -2.06 -7.39
CA SER A 119 7.49 -1.51 -6.61
C SER A 119 7.18 -1.49 -5.12
N GLY A 120 5.97 -1.09 -4.72
CA GLY A 120 5.55 -1.03 -3.34
C GLY A 120 5.54 -2.40 -2.66
N LEU A 121 4.97 -3.42 -3.31
CA LEU A 121 4.95 -4.79 -2.76
C LEU A 121 6.35 -5.36 -2.59
N VAL A 122 7.21 -5.24 -3.60
CA VAL A 122 8.58 -5.78 -3.51
C VAL A 122 9.40 -5.01 -2.46
N ALA A 123 9.32 -3.68 -2.45
CA ALA A 123 9.98 -2.86 -1.44
C ALA A 123 9.48 -3.16 -0.02
N MET A 124 8.17 -3.39 0.16
CA MET A 124 7.58 -3.78 1.43
C MET A 124 8.10 -5.14 1.90
N ILE A 125 8.16 -6.14 1.03
CA ILE A 125 8.65 -7.48 1.38
C ILE A 125 10.12 -7.40 1.82
N ILE A 126 10.97 -6.72 1.05
CA ILE A 126 12.40 -6.55 1.37
C ILE A 126 12.56 -5.76 2.67
N GLY A 127 11.91 -4.60 2.77
CA GLY A 127 12.00 -3.73 3.93
C GLY A 127 11.47 -4.39 5.20
N ALA A 128 10.32 -5.08 5.11
CA ALA A 128 9.76 -5.82 6.24
C ALA A 128 10.70 -6.92 6.73
N ALA A 129 11.27 -7.71 5.81
CA ALA A 129 12.21 -8.76 6.17
C ALA A 129 13.46 -8.18 6.86
N VAL A 130 14.04 -7.12 6.30
CA VAL A 130 15.25 -6.47 6.85
C VAL A 130 14.95 -5.79 8.19
N GLY A 131 13.84 -5.05 8.30
CA GLY A 131 13.42 -4.40 9.55
C GLY A 131 13.14 -5.39 10.67
N LEU A 132 12.47 -6.51 10.34
CA LEU A 132 12.18 -7.58 11.28
C LEU A 132 13.46 -8.26 11.79
N VAL A 133 14.41 -8.54 10.89
CA VAL A 133 15.74 -9.10 11.23
C VAL A 133 16.49 -8.13 12.15
N ALA A 134 16.52 -6.84 11.82
CA ALA A 134 17.17 -5.82 12.64
C ALA A 134 16.61 -5.79 14.06
N ALA A 135 15.28 -5.74 14.22
CA ALA A 135 14.62 -5.71 15.52
C ALA A 135 14.83 -6.99 16.32
N TYR A 136 14.76 -8.15 15.68
CA TYR A 136 14.86 -9.45 16.36
C TYR A 136 16.26 -9.72 16.92
N PHE A 137 17.30 -9.57 16.11
CA PHE A 137 18.66 -9.84 16.54
C PHE A 137 19.23 -8.72 17.41
N GLY A 138 18.84 -7.47 17.16
CA GLY A 138 19.29 -6.33 17.94
C GLY A 138 20.80 -6.06 17.86
N GLY A 139 21.29 -5.25 18.80
CA GLY A 139 22.71 -5.01 19.01
C GLY A 139 23.46 -4.54 17.74
N ARG A 140 24.56 -5.23 17.38
CA ARG A 140 25.40 -4.88 16.22
C ARG A 140 24.66 -5.03 14.90
N THR A 141 23.82 -6.05 14.74
CA THR A 141 23.04 -6.30 13.52
C THR A 141 22.07 -5.16 13.27
N GLU A 142 21.34 -4.77 14.28
CA GLU A 142 20.42 -3.63 14.22
C GLU A 142 21.17 -2.33 13.87
N ASN A 143 22.27 -2.05 14.55
CA ASN A 143 23.05 -0.83 14.32
C ASN A 143 23.58 -0.74 12.89
N ILE A 144 24.08 -1.83 12.31
CA ILE A 144 24.58 -1.85 10.94
C ILE A 144 23.45 -1.64 9.94
N ILE A 145 22.35 -2.40 10.08
CA ILE A 145 21.20 -2.29 9.18
C ILE A 145 20.61 -0.88 9.24
N MET A 146 20.39 -0.36 10.44
CA MET A 146 19.79 0.98 10.59
C MET A 146 20.74 2.08 10.11
N ARG A 147 22.05 1.91 10.21
CA ARG A 147 23.01 2.86 9.63
C ARG A 147 22.88 2.93 8.10
N ILE A 148 22.71 1.78 7.43
CA ILE A 148 22.47 1.74 5.98
C ILE A 148 21.14 2.42 5.64
N VAL A 149 20.08 2.12 6.39
CA VAL A 149 18.77 2.76 6.24
C VAL A 149 18.85 4.27 6.45
N ASP A 150 19.61 4.72 7.47
CA ASP A 150 19.77 6.15 7.76
C ASP A 150 20.51 6.88 6.65
N ILE A 151 21.58 6.29 6.11
CA ILE A 151 22.30 6.83 4.95
C ILE A 151 21.36 6.94 3.75
N GLN A 152 20.62 5.88 3.45
CA GLN A 152 19.67 5.87 2.33
C GLN A 152 18.61 6.98 2.48
N LEU A 153 18.04 7.16 3.67
CA LEU A 153 17.00 8.13 3.95
C LEU A 153 17.53 9.57 4.14
N SER A 154 18.84 9.76 4.23
CA SER A 154 19.46 11.09 4.28
C SER A 154 19.43 11.79 2.93
N PHE A 155 19.31 11.04 1.84
CA PHE A 155 19.23 11.61 0.50
C PHE A 155 17.76 11.83 0.09
N PRO A 156 17.45 12.92 -0.61
CA PRO A 156 16.12 13.13 -1.19
C PRO A 156 15.77 11.97 -2.14
N ALA A 157 14.67 11.27 -1.87
CA ALA A 157 14.24 10.07 -2.61
C ALA A 157 14.19 10.29 -4.12
N ILE A 158 13.70 11.45 -4.55
CA ILE A 158 13.59 11.81 -5.97
C ILE A 158 14.98 11.93 -6.64
N LEU A 159 15.98 12.47 -5.94
CA LEU A 159 17.32 12.59 -6.49
C LEU A 159 17.96 11.22 -6.68
N VAL A 160 17.81 10.31 -5.71
CA VAL A 160 18.31 8.94 -5.80
C VAL A 160 17.64 8.21 -6.98
N ALA A 161 16.32 8.34 -7.12
CA ALA A 161 15.58 7.74 -8.23
C ALA A 161 16.06 8.28 -9.59
N LEU A 162 16.28 9.59 -9.73
CA LEU A 162 16.75 10.20 -10.98
C LEU A 162 18.18 9.75 -11.33
N ILE A 163 19.08 9.66 -10.35
CA ILE A 163 20.45 9.14 -10.55
C ILE A 163 20.40 7.68 -11.02
N LEU A 164 19.58 6.85 -10.36
CA LEU A 164 19.42 5.46 -10.74
C LEU A 164 18.89 5.33 -12.19
N LEU A 165 17.89 6.12 -12.57
CA LEU A 165 17.35 6.11 -13.92
C LEU A 165 18.36 6.63 -14.97
N ALA A 166 19.22 7.58 -14.60
CA ALA A 166 20.29 8.05 -15.48
C ALA A 166 21.32 6.95 -15.78
N VAL A 167 21.59 6.07 -14.80
CA VAL A 167 22.53 4.93 -14.95
C VAL A 167 21.87 3.72 -15.59
N LEU A 168 20.64 3.36 -15.15
CA LEU A 168 19.93 2.16 -15.62
C LEU A 168 19.30 2.34 -16.99
N GLY A 169 19.10 3.60 -17.42
CA GLY A 169 18.45 3.93 -18.67
C GLY A 169 16.92 4.03 -18.58
N LYS A 170 16.27 4.12 -19.75
CA LYS A 170 14.81 4.30 -19.87
C LYS A 170 14.09 2.95 -19.86
N GLY A 171 12.89 2.91 -19.28
CA GLY A 171 12.02 1.74 -19.26
C GLY A 171 11.20 1.63 -17.98
N VAL A 172 10.00 1.04 -18.06
CA VAL A 172 9.10 0.86 -16.92
C VAL A 172 9.74 -0.09 -15.88
N ASP A 173 10.43 -1.11 -16.33
CA ASP A 173 11.20 -2.04 -15.49
C ASP A 173 12.29 -1.33 -14.68
N LYS A 174 12.98 -0.36 -15.27
CA LYS A 174 14.01 0.45 -14.62
C LYS A 174 13.41 1.37 -13.55
N ILE A 175 12.23 1.93 -13.84
CA ILE A 175 11.49 2.75 -12.87
C ILE A 175 11.09 1.90 -11.66
N ILE A 176 10.58 0.68 -11.87
CA ILE A 176 10.21 -0.23 -10.79
C ILE A 176 11.43 -0.54 -9.92
N ILE A 177 12.57 -0.89 -10.51
CA ILE A 177 13.81 -1.16 -9.78
C ILE A 177 14.26 0.05 -8.97
N ALA A 178 14.29 1.24 -9.59
CA ALA A 178 14.68 2.47 -8.89
C ALA A 178 13.78 2.77 -7.70
N LEU A 179 12.46 2.60 -7.85
CA LEU A 179 11.50 2.79 -6.77
C LEU A 179 11.66 1.76 -5.63
N ILE A 180 11.93 0.50 -5.95
CA ILE A 180 12.22 -0.53 -4.95
C ILE A 180 13.43 -0.12 -4.11
N ILE A 181 14.54 0.26 -4.78
CA ILE A 181 15.79 0.67 -4.12
C ILE A 181 15.58 1.89 -3.22
N VAL A 182 14.67 2.79 -3.59
CA VAL A 182 14.39 3.98 -2.78
C VAL A 182 13.45 3.67 -1.61
N GLN A 183 12.44 2.84 -1.80
CA GLN A 183 11.33 2.70 -0.85
C GLN A 183 11.58 1.65 0.26
N TRP A 184 12.39 0.62 0.04
CA TRP A 184 12.59 -0.45 1.03
C TRP A 184 13.04 0.06 2.41
N ALA A 185 13.82 1.14 2.45
CA ALA A 185 14.35 1.71 3.68
C ALA A 185 13.25 2.31 4.59
N TYR A 186 12.20 2.90 4.00
CA TYR A 186 11.03 3.37 4.73
C TYR A 186 10.28 2.21 5.41
N TYR A 187 10.05 1.12 4.66
CA TYR A 187 9.41 -0.08 5.21
C TYR A 187 10.28 -0.74 6.29
N ALA A 188 11.60 -0.83 6.07
CA ALA A 188 12.52 -1.40 7.06
C ALA A 188 12.48 -0.63 8.39
N ARG A 189 12.47 0.71 8.33
CA ARG A 189 12.39 1.56 9.53
C ARG A 189 11.05 1.40 10.24
N THR A 190 9.95 1.41 9.51
CA THR A 190 8.60 1.28 10.07
C THR A 190 8.41 -0.08 10.75
N VAL A 191 8.74 -1.17 10.04
CA VAL A 191 8.59 -2.53 10.58
C VAL A 191 9.53 -2.77 11.75
N ARG A 192 10.76 -2.24 11.73
CA ARG A 192 11.65 -2.31 12.90
C ARG A 192 10.99 -1.67 14.13
N GLY A 193 10.35 -0.50 13.98
CA GLY A 193 9.66 0.16 15.09
C GLY A 193 8.58 -0.69 15.72
N SER A 194 7.70 -1.27 14.91
CA SER A 194 6.64 -2.19 15.37
C SER A 194 7.21 -3.48 15.96
N ALA A 195 8.22 -4.06 15.29
CA ALA A 195 8.83 -5.31 15.71
C ALA A 195 9.60 -5.21 17.04
N LEU A 196 10.15 -4.04 17.39
CA LEU A 196 10.76 -3.84 18.71
C LEU A 196 9.75 -3.89 19.83
N VAL A 197 8.54 -3.36 19.63
CA VAL A 197 7.46 -3.45 20.59
C VAL A 197 7.02 -4.91 20.74
N GLU A 198 6.85 -5.60 19.60
CA GLU A 198 6.37 -6.97 19.57
C GLU A 198 7.38 -7.96 20.19
N ARG A 199 8.67 -7.74 19.97
CA ARG A 199 9.76 -8.57 20.54
C ARG A 199 9.73 -8.66 22.06
N ASN A 200 9.30 -7.59 22.73
CA ASN A 200 9.30 -7.50 24.20
C ASN A 200 8.03 -8.10 24.85
N LYS A 201 7.17 -8.77 24.09
CA LYS A 201 5.98 -9.41 24.62
C LYS A 201 6.28 -10.79 25.18
N GLU A 202 5.58 -11.16 26.26
CA GLU A 202 5.76 -12.40 27.00
C GLU A 202 5.68 -13.67 26.14
N TYR A 203 4.81 -13.67 25.12
CA TYR A 203 4.69 -14.85 24.25
C TYR A 203 5.92 -15.06 23.33
N ILE A 204 6.67 -14.01 23.01
CA ILE A 204 7.94 -14.13 22.29
C ILE A 204 9.04 -14.67 23.22
N GLU A 205 9.07 -14.24 24.48
CA GLU A 205 9.96 -14.82 25.49
C GLU A 205 9.67 -16.31 25.71
N ALA A 206 8.39 -16.65 25.87
CA ALA A 206 7.97 -18.04 26.00
C ALA A 206 8.38 -18.88 24.77
N ALA A 207 8.19 -18.36 23.56
CA ALA A 207 8.60 -19.04 22.34
C ALA A 207 10.13 -19.25 22.27
N THR A 208 10.90 -18.31 22.80
CA THR A 208 12.36 -18.39 22.87
C THR A 208 12.79 -19.43 23.91
N CYS A 209 12.16 -19.46 25.09
CA CYS A 209 12.39 -20.46 26.13
C CYS A 209 12.06 -21.90 25.66
N LEU A 210 11.06 -22.06 24.82
CA LEU A 210 10.70 -23.32 24.17
C LEU A 210 11.64 -23.71 23.01
N ALA A 211 12.73 -22.97 22.80
CA ALA A 211 13.71 -23.17 21.72
C ALA A 211 13.08 -23.25 20.31
N ILE A 212 12.01 -22.51 20.07
CA ILE A 212 11.40 -22.41 18.75
C ILE A 212 12.39 -21.72 17.80
N GLY A 213 12.60 -22.31 16.60
CA GLY A 213 13.56 -21.78 15.63
C GLY A 213 13.30 -20.33 15.22
N HIS A 214 14.34 -19.52 15.11
CA HIS A 214 14.29 -18.07 14.81
C HIS A 214 13.39 -17.71 13.63
N ARG A 215 13.46 -18.47 12.53
CA ARG A 215 12.59 -18.25 11.36
C ARG A 215 11.11 -18.34 11.71
N ARG A 216 10.73 -19.29 12.58
CA ARG A 216 9.34 -19.50 12.98
C ARG A 216 8.86 -18.37 13.88
N ILE A 217 9.73 -17.89 14.78
CA ILE A 217 9.42 -16.72 15.63
C ILE A 217 9.23 -15.49 14.75
N LEU A 218 10.15 -15.20 13.83
CA LEU A 218 10.11 -14.03 12.94
C LEU A 218 8.85 -13.99 12.07
N PHE A 219 8.62 -15.06 11.27
CA PHE A 219 7.59 -15.01 10.23
C PHE A 219 6.20 -15.48 10.67
N ARG A 220 6.11 -16.25 11.75
CA ARG A 220 4.82 -16.81 12.20
C ARG A 220 4.30 -16.14 13.48
N HIS A 221 5.17 -15.58 14.31
CA HIS A 221 4.78 -14.96 15.55
C HIS A 221 4.93 -13.43 15.53
N MET A 222 6.03 -12.89 15.04
CA MET A 222 6.25 -11.44 15.01
C MET A 222 5.60 -10.76 13.80
N LEU A 223 5.89 -11.23 12.58
CA LEU A 223 5.43 -10.55 11.35
C LEU A 223 3.92 -10.33 11.27
N PRO A 224 3.04 -11.27 11.64
CA PRO A 224 1.59 -11.04 11.57
C PRO A 224 1.07 -10.01 12.58
N ASN A 225 1.86 -9.68 13.60
CA ASN A 225 1.51 -8.77 14.67
C ASN A 225 2.26 -7.41 14.58
N CYS A 226 3.09 -7.22 13.56
CA CYS A 226 3.74 -5.96 13.20
C CYS A 226 2.97 -5.26 12.09
#